data_8723cd1f8c114deb0ac45af9cceabec9
#
_entry.id   8723cd1f8c114deb0ac45af9cceabec9
#
_cell.length_a   1.000
_cell.length_b   1.000
_cell.length_c   1.000
_cell.angle_alpha   90.00
_cell.angle_beta   90.00
_cell.angle_gamma   90.00
#
_symmetry.space_group_name_H-M   'P 1'
#
loop_
_entity.id
_entity.type
_entity.pdbx_description
1 polymer ?
#
loop_
_entity_poly.entity_id
_entity_poly.type
_entity_poly.pdbx_seq_one_letter_code
_entity_poly.pdbx_strand_id
1 'polypeptide(L)'
;MVYISHNGGGKIIFKGGCYINNNSFIVQGADSTIIFGEDFVASTSVKIISFKHIEFGAHVSVGWDVLFMDSNFHPLYDMEKQKFKRAYGPIKIGEYNWFASQCKVMHSVTTPERCIFGMGSVLTRGAKYESYCVHGGSPIRVLSRNIMRVYGQDRITDYNEY
;
A
#
# COMPACT_ATOMS: atom_id res chain seq x y z
N MET A 1 -3.80 -1.46 -20.15
CA MET A 1 -4.24 -2.82 -19.75
C MET A 1 -3.89 -3.01 -18.28
N VAL A 2 -4.79 -3.58 -17.47
CA VAL A 2 -4.49 -4.05 -16.11
C VAL A 2 -4.30 -5.57 -16.20
N TYR A 3 -3.21 -6.07 -15.62
CA TYR A 3 -2.92 -7.50 -15.59
C TYR A 3 -3.27 -8.08 -14.21
N ILE A 4 -4.09 -9.13 -14.20
CA ILE A 4 -4.47 -9.84 -12.98
C ILE A 4 -4.04 -11.30 -13.13
N SER A 5 -3.11 -11.76 -12.28
CA SER A 5 -2.72 -13.15 -12.16
C SER A 5 -3.32 -13.75 -10.90
N HIS A 6 -4.13 -14.78 -11.08
CA HIS A 6 -4.81 -15.49 -10.01
C HIS A 6 -4.38 -16.96 -10.02
N ASN A 7 -3.62 -17.38 -9.01
CA ASN A 7 -3.05 -18.72 -8.93
C ASN A 7 -3.91 -19.67 -8.08
N GLY A 8 -5.18 -19.82 -8.44
CA GLY A 8 -6.09 -20.76 -7.77
C GLY A 8 -6.28 -20.51 -6.26
N GLY A 9 -7.26 -21.09 -5.61
CA GLY A 9 -7.44 -21.13 -4.15
C GLY A 9 -7.61 -19.80 -3.40
N GLY A 10 -6.93 -18.76 -3.81
CA GLY A 10 -6.97 -17.44 -3.15
C GLY A 10 -8.19 -16.59 -3.53
N LYS A 11 -8.28 -15.38 -2.96
CA LYS A 11 -9.44 -14.50 -3.14
C LYS A 11 -9.02 -13.06 -3.42
N ILE A 12 -9.70 -12.43 -4.37
CA ILE A 12 -9.69 -10.98 -4.56
C ILE A 12 -11.10 -10.49 -4.28
N ILE A 13 -11.23 -9.59 -3.29
CA ILE A 13 -12.52 -9.11 -2.78
C ILE A 13 -12.60 -7.61 -3.00
N PHE A 14 -13.66 -7.16 -3.66
CA PHE A 14 -14.00 -5.75 -3.83
C PHE A 14 -15.20 -5.43 -2.95
N LYS A 15 -15.05 -4.52 -1.99
CA LYS A 15 -16.12 -4.11 -1.05
C LYS A 15 -16.99 -2.97 -1.61
N GLY A 16 -16.58 -2.36 -2.72
CA GLY A 16 -17.29 -1.26 -3.38
C GLY A 16 -16.60 -0.85 -4.66
N GLY A 17 -16.73 0.41 -5.04
CA GLY A 17 -16.06 1.00 -6.19
C GLY A 17 -14.55 0.77 -6.14
N CYS A 18 -13.96 0.37 -7.26
CA CYS A 18 -12.53 0.14 -7.37
C CYS A 18 -12.05 0.59 -8.75
N TYR A 19 -11.17 1.57 -8.78
CA TYR A 19 -10.58 2.09 -10.01
C TYR A 19 -9.08 1.85 -10.01
N ILE A 20 -8.59 1.11 -10.99
CA ILE A 20 -7.16 0.82 -11.17
C ILE A 20 -6.78 1.16 -12.61
N ASN A 21 -5.85 2.07 -12.76
CA ASN A 21 -5.45 2.57 -14.07
C ASN A 21 -4.44 1.64 -14.78
N ASN A 22 -4.13 2.00 -16.00
CA ASN A 22 -3.34 1.22 -16.95
C ASN A 22 -1.96 0.79 -16.41
N ASN A 23 -1.40 -0.25 -17.02
CA ASN A 23 -0.08 -0.79 -16.74
C ASN A 23 0.11 -1.26 -15.29
N SER A 24 -0.99 -1.60 -14.62
CA SER A 24 -0.97 -2.09 -13.24
C SER A 24 -1.00 -3.62 -13.19
N PHE A 25 -0.37 -4.18 -12.15
CA PHE A 25 -0.26 -5.62 -11.94
C PHE A 25 -0.83 -6.01 -10.59
N ILE A 26 -1.76 -6.94 -10.59
CA ILE A 26 -2.26 -7.59 -9.39
C ILE A 26 -1.87 -9.07 -9.48
N VAL A 27 -0.99 -9.51 -8.62
CA VAL A 27 -0.52 -10.90 -8.55
C VAL A 27 -0.99 -11.50 -7.23
N GLN A 28 -1.84 -12.50 -7.35
CA GLN A 28 -2.46 -13.16 -6.21
C GLN A 28 -1.94 -14.60 -6.13
N GLY A 29 -1.25 -14.93 -5.03
CA GLY A 29 -0.73 -16.27 -4.75
C GLY A 29 -1.84 -17.26 -4.37
N ALA A 30 -1.54 -18.57 -4.43
CA ALA A 30 -2.53 -19.66 -4.34
C ALA A 30 -3.45 -19.58 -3.09
N ASP A 31 -2.92 -19.19 -1.94
CA ASP A 31 -3.68 -19.10 -0.68
C ASP A 31 -3.76 -17.68 -0.16
N SER A 32 -3.57 -16.68 -1.03
CA SER A 32 -3.59 -15.29 -0.60
C SER A 32 -4.96 -14.65 -0.72
N THR A 33 -5.14 -13.57 0.04
CA THR A 33 -6.35 -12.74 -0.03
C THR A 33 -5.95 -11.29 -0.25
N ILE A 34 -6.55 -10.67 -1.26
CA ILE A 34 -6.44 -9.23 -1.49
C ILE A 34 -7.84 -8.63 -1.30
N ILE A 35 -7.95 -7.62 -0.45
CA ILE A 35 -9.20 -6.92 -0.18
C ILE A 35 -9.05 -5.46 -0.55
N PHE A 36 -9.91 -4.99 -1.43
CA PHE A 36 -10.07 -3.58 -1.76
C PHE A 36 -11.29 -3.04 -1.01
N GLY A 37 -11.07 -2.04 -0.16
CA GLY A 37 -12.14 -1.28 0.49
C GLY A 37 -12.94 -0.47 -0.52
N GLU A 38 -14.01 0.16 -0.04
CA GLU A 38 -14.86 1.02 -0.86
C GLU A 38 -14.06 2.18 -1.45
N ASP A 39 -14.37 2.53 -2.70
CA ASP A 39 -13.74 3.66 -3.44
C ASP A 39 -12.21 3.64 -3.48
N PHE A 40 -11.63 2.47 -3.66
CA PHE A 40 -10.19 2.34 -3.90
C PHE A 40 -9.80 2.93 -5.26
N VAL A 41 -8.81 3.81 -5.28
CA VAL A 41 -8.30 4.43 -6.51
C VAL A 41 -6.80 4.23 -6.65
N ALA A 42 -6.36 3.70 -7.78
CA ALA A 42 -4.95 3.56 -8.12
C ALA A 42 -4.63 4.19 -9.48
N SER A 43 -3.57 4.98 -9.51
CA SER A 43 -3.00 5.54 -10.73
C SER A 43 -2.27 4.47 -11.55
N THR A 44 -1.54 4.89 -12.56
CA THR A 44 -0.85 4.01 -13.51
C THR A 44 0.34 3.27 -12.88
N SER A 45 0.61 2.05 -13.35
CA SER A 45 1.79 1.25 -13.00
C SER A 45 1.87 0.80 -11.55
N VAL A 46 0.73 0.66 -10.88
CA VAL A 46 0.68 0.14 -9.50
C VAL A 46 0.88 -1.37 -9.51
N LYS A 47 1.68 -1.88 -8.57
CA LYS A 47 1.93 -3.31 -8.39
C LYS A 47 1.44 -3.77 -7.02
N ILE A 48 0.55 -4.73 -7.01
CA ILE A 48 0.01 -5.36 -5.79
C ILE A 48 0.31 -6.84 -5.88
N ILE A 49 1.27 -7.30 -5.08
CA ILE A 49 1.79 -8.66 -5.14
C ILE A 49 1.56 -9.30 -3.77
N SER A 50 0.60 -10.22 -3.70
CA SER A 50 0.21 -10.87 -2.45
C SER A 50 0.59 -12.34 -2.42
N PHE A 51 1.31 -12.71 -1.39
CA PHE A 51 1.59 -14.09 -1.02
C PHE A 51 0.64 -14.62 0.06
N LYS A 52 0.16 -13.75 0.97
CA LYS A 52 -0.73 -14.10 2.07
C LYS A 52 -1.93 -13.17 2.21
N HIS A 53 -1.71 -11.88 2.47
CA HIS A 53 -2.81 -10.98 2.76
C HIS A 53 -2.44 -9.52 2.54
N ILE A 54 -3.21 -8.85 1.68
CA ILE A 54 -3.16 -7.39 1.54
C ILE A 54 -4.58 -6.87 1.66
N GLU A 55 -4.80 -5.92 2.58
CA GLU A 55 -6.10 -5.29 2.80
C GLU A 55 -5.97 -3.78 2.74
N PHE A 56 -6.80 -3.16 1.94
CA PHE A 56 -6.97 -1.72 1.86
C PHE A 56 -8.31 -1.33 2.50
N GLY A 57 -8.28 -0.35 3.39
CA GLY A 57 -9.47 0.31 3.93
C GLY A 57 -10.22 1.10 2.85
N ALA A 58 -11.33 1.71 3.23
CA ALA A 58 -12.11 2.55 2.33
C ALA A 58 -11.34 3.82 1.92
N HIS A 59 -11.62 4.32 0.71
CA HIS A 59 -11.13 5.60 0.19
C HIS A 59 -9.60 5.72 0.12
N VAL A 60 -8.91 4.60 -0.03
CA VAL A 60 -7.45 4.60 -0.23
C VAL A 60 -7.12 5.07 -1.64
N SER A 61 -6.18 6.00 -1.74
CA SER A 61 -5.69 6.54 -3.01
C SER A 61 -4.21 6.25 -3.21
N VAL A 62 -3.86 5.78 -4.39
CA VAL A 62 -2.51 5.32 -4.73
C VAL A 62 -2.00 6.02 -5.99
N GLY A 63 -0.85 6.69 -5.87
CA GLY A 63 -0.17 7.37 -6.96
C GLY A 63 0.52 6.41 -7.94
N TRP A 64 1.30 6.98 -8.86
CA TRP A 64 2.01 6.20 -9.90
C TRP A 64 3.16 5.35 -9.33
N ASP A 65 3.40 4.20 -9.93
CA ASP A 65 4.56 3.33 -9.66
C ASP A 65 4.67 2.87 -8.19
N VAL A 66 3.56 2.76 -7.49
CA VAL A 66 3.54 2.27 -6.10
C VAL A 66 3.56 0.75 -6.08
N LEU A 67 4.36 0.18 -5.17
CA LEU A 67 4.46 -1.26 -4.93
C LEU A 67 3.93 -1.62 -3.54
N PHE A 68 3.01 -2.59 -3.51
CA PHE A 68 2.64 -3.33 -2.30
C PHE A 68 3.08 -4.77 -2.45
N MET A 69 3.90 -5.28 -1.53
CA MET A 69 4.42 -6.64 -1.59
C MET A 69 4.52 -7.24 -0.19
N ASP A 70 3.70 -8.25 0.08
CA ASP A 70 3.57 -8.86 1.42
C ASP A 70 4.56 -9.99 1.69
N SER A 71 5.50 -10.23 0.77
CA SER A 71 6.52 -11.28 0.88
C SER A 71 7.83 -10.87 0.22
N ASN A 72 8.94 -11.30 0.77
CA ASN A 72 10.25 -11.23 0.11
C ASN A 72 10.43 -12.33 -0.95
N PHE A 73 9.54 -13.33 -1.01
CA PHE A 73 9.58 -14.53 -1.85
C PHE A 73 10.80 -15.44 -1.64
N HIS A 74 11.86 -14.94 -1.05
CA HIS A 74 13.10 -15.67 -0.80
C HIS A 74 13.32 -15.86 0.70
N PRO A 75 13.66 -17.07 1.16
CA PRO A 75 13.99 -17.30 2.55
C PRO A 75 15.30 -16.60 2.92
N LEU A 76 15.31 -15.96 4.08
CA LEU A 76 16.51 -15.41 4.68
C LEU A 76 16.87 -16.22 5.91
N TYR A 77 18.14 -16.56 6.08
CA TYR A 77 18.66 -17.28 7.23
C TYR A 77 19.46 -16.36 8.13
N ASP A 78 19.10 -16.33 9.41
CA ASP A 78 19.80 -15.57 10.43
C ASP A 78 20.97 -16.41 10.95
N MET A 79 22.18 -16.03 10.58
CA MET A 79 23.40 -16.78 10.91
C MET A 79 23.70 -16.78 12.41
N GLU A 80 23.35 -15.70 13.11
CA GLU A 80 23.55 -15.59 14.56
C GLU A 80 22.58 -16.46 15.33
N LYS A 81 21.28 -16.38 14.96
CA LYS A 81 20.21 -17.13 15.62
C LYS A 81 20.01 -18.55 15.08
N GLN A 82 20.77 -18.91 14.05
CA GLN A 82 20.71 -20.21 13.36
C GLN A 82 19.27 -20.63 12.98
N LYS A 83 18.49 -19.70 12.42
CA LYS A 83 17.11 -19.96 12.02
C LYS A 83 16.67 -19.12 10.83
N PHE A 84 15.68 -19.63 10.10
CA PHE A 84 15.05 -18.85 9.05
C PHE A 84 14.28 -17.65 9.61
N LYS A 85 14.42 -16.53 8.97
CA LYS A 85 13.61 -15.32 9.24
C LYS A 85 12.28 -15.43 8.50
N ARG A 86 11.23 -14.89 9.11
CA ARG A 86 9.93 -14.79 8.46
C ARG A 86 10.04 -13.84 7.27
N ALA A 87 9.75 -14.36 6.07
CA ALA A 87 9.89 -13.65 4.80
C ALA A 87 8.59 -13.00 4.30
N TYR A 88 7.49 -13.08 5.04
CA TYR A 88 6.17 -12.57 4.66
C TYR A 88 5.38 -12.09 5.88
N GLY A 89 4.33 -11.34 5.64
CA GLY A 89 3.37 -10.93 6.65
C GLY A 89 2.35 -9.97 6.06
N PRO A 90 1.15 -9.88 6.67
CA PRO A 90 0.05 -9.11 6.11
C PRO A 90 0.41 -7.63 5.97
N ILE A 91 -0.15 -7.03 4.93
CA ILE A 91 -0.22 -5.57 4.78
C ILE A 91 -1.65 -5.15 5.07
N LYS A 92 -1.83 -4.21 6.00
CA LYS A 92 -3.13 -3.64 6.35
C LYS A 92 -3.06 -2.12 6.27
N ILE A 93 -3.78 -1.56 5.33
CA ILE A 93 -3.82 -0.11 5.08
C ILE A 93 -5.13 0.44 5.62
N GLY A 94 -5.03 1.43 6.50
CA GLY A 94 -6.19 2.13 7.07
C GLY A 94 -6.95 2.95 6.03
N GLU A 95 -8.13 3.39 6.42
CA GLU A 95 -9.01 4.19 5.55
C GLU A 95 -8.40 5.55 5.22
N TYR A 96 -8.78 6.12 4.07
CA TYR A 96 -8.36 7.45 3.60
C TYR A 96 -6.84 7.66 3.52
N ASN A 97 -6.06 6.59 3.43
CA ASN A 97 -4.62 6.72 3.24
C ASN A 97 -4.30 7.14 1.80
N TRP A 98 -3.33 8.01 1.67
CA TRP A 98 -2.82 8.44 0.38
C TRP A 98 -1.33 8.12 0.24
N PHE A 99 -1.02 7.36 -0.79
CA PHE A 99 0.35 7.07 -1.20
C PHE A 99 0.70 7.93 -2.41
N ALA A 100 1.63 8.85 -2.26
CA ALA A 100 2.19 9.55 -3.41
C ALA A 100 3.01 8.58 -4.28
N SER A 101 3.46 9.05 -5.43
CA SER A 101 4.12 8.19 -6.41
C SER A 101 5.37 7.50 -5.87
N GLN A 102 5.69 6.33 -6.41
CA GLN A 102 6.91 5.55 -6.14
C GLN A 102 7.07 5.04 -4.70
N CYS A 103 6.03 5.09 -3.88
CA CYS A 103 6.06 4.46 -2.56
C CYS A 103 6.21 2.93 -2.67
N LYS A 104 6.90 2.35 -1.69
CA LYS A 104 7.06 0.90 -1.58
C LYS A 104 6.59 0.44 -0.20
N VAL A 105 5.62 -0.46 -0.18
CA VAL A 105 5.03 -1.01 1.05
C VAL A 105 5.42 -2.47 1.17
N MET A 106 6.25 -2.75 2.17
CA MET A 106 6.80 -4.09 2.39
C MET A 106 5.92 -4.89 3.35
N HIS A 107 6.18 -6.19 3.45
CA HIS A 107 5.43 -7.10 4.32
C HIS A 107 5.36 -6.65 5.78
N SER A 108 4.29 -7.01 6.46
CA SER A 108 4.05 -6.73 7.88
C SER A 108 3.90 -5.25 8.22
N VAL A 109 3.46 -4.45 7.25
CA VAL A 109 3.10 -3.04 7.46
C VAL A 109 1.63 -2.94 7.83
N THR A 110 1.33 -2.18 8.88
CA THR A 110 -0.03 -1.77 9.24
C THR A 110 -0.03 -0.26 9.45
N THR A 111 -0.92 0.43 8.75
CA THR A 111 -1.07 1.88 8.88
C THR A 111 -2.42 2.22 9.50
N PRO A 112 -2.52 3.24 10.37
CA PRO A 112 -3.81 3.76 10.79
C PRO A 112 -4.49 4.53 9.65
N GLU A 113 -5.66 5.07 9.92
CA GLU A 113 -6.39 5.91 8.97
C GLU A 113 -5.69 7.23 8.66
N ARG A 114 -6.04 7.87 7.53
CA ARG A 114 -5.67 9.25 7.17
C ARG A 114 -4.17 9.55 7.23
N CYS A 115 -3.36 8.59 6.86
CA CYS A 115 -1.94 8.78 6.65
C CYS A 115 -1.67 9.28 5.21
N ILE A 116 -0.70 10.17 5.09
CA ILE A 116 -0.15 10.62 3.81
C ILE A 116 1.28 10.13 3.72
N PHE A 117 1.62 9.45 2.62
CA PHE A 117 2.98 8.97 2.36
C PHE A 117 3.58 9.72 1.17
N GLY A 118 4.60 10.53 1.46
CA GLY A 118 5.31 11.32 0.46
C GLY A 118 6.02 10.46 -0.58
N MET A 119 6.25 11.03 -1.75
CA MET A 119 6.85 10.35 -2.90
C MET A 119 8.16 9.63 -2.54
N GLY A 120 8.34 8.41 -3.07
CA GLY A 120 9.55 7.61 -2.88
C GLY A 120 9.69 6.99 -1.48
N SER A 121 8.68 7.11 -0.61
CA SER A 121 8.76 6.55 0.75
C SER A 121 8.79 5.03 0.75
N VAL A 122 9.57 4.46 1.67
CA VAL A 122 9.67 3.01 1.87
C VAL A 122 9.10 2.65 3.24
N LEU A 123 7.94 2.00 3.23
CA LEU A 123 7.25 1.55 4.44
C LEU A 123 7.71 0.14 4.81
N THR A 124 8.20 0.00 6.04
CA THR A 124 8.73 -1.27 6.54
C THR A 124 8.11 -1.64 7.88
N ARG A 125 8.22 -2.91 8.22
CA ARG A 125 7.82 -3.42 9.53
C ARG A 125 8.56 -2.70 10.66
N GLY A 126 7.82 -2.34 11.71
CA GLY A 126 8.39 -1.72 12.92
C GLY A 126 8.51 -0.20 12.85
N ALA A 127 8.27 0.44 11.72
CA ALA A 127 8.08 1.88 11.66
C ALA A 127 6.77 2.28 12.35
N LYS A 128 6.75 3.45 12.95
CA LYS A 128 5.53 4.01 13.56
C LYS A 128 4.81 4.88 12.53
N TYR A 129 3.53 4.63 12.38
CA TYR A 129 2.64 5.41 11.52
C TYR A 129 1.58 6.07 12.40
N GLU A 130 1.36 7.35 12.19
CA GLU A 130 0.43 8.17 12.97
C GLU A 130 -0.67 8.70 12.05
N SER A 131 -1.92 8.65 12.51
CA SER A 131 -3.05 9.25 11.79
C SER A 131 -2.88 10.76 11.62
N TYR A 132 -3.46 11.31 10.55
CA TYR A 132 -3.40 12.74 10.24
C TYR A 132 -1.98 13.29 10.13
N CYS A 133 -1.07 12.48 9.60
CA CYS A 133 0.34 12.84 9.46
C CYS A 133 0.84 12.62 8.04
N VAL A 134 1.77 13.48 7.64
CA VAL A 134 2.61 13.25 6.47
C VAL A 134 3.85 12.48 6.91
N HIS A 135 4.06 11.36 6.27
CA HIS A 135 5.24 10.50 6.46
C HIS A 135 6.10 10.53 5.21
N GLY A 136 7.40 10.43 5.35
CA GLY A 136 8.28 10.40 4.19
C GLY A 136 9.67 9.87 4.48
N GLY A 137 10.36 9.50 3.41
CA GLY A 137 11.76 9.11 3.42
C GLY A 137 12.04 7.61 3.50
N SER A 138 13.33 7.28 3.52
CA SER A 138 13.86 5.94 3.72
C SER A 138 15.13 6.05 4.58
N PRO A 139 15.06 5.70 5.87
CA PRO A 139 13.91 5.19 6.63
C PRO A 139 12.78 6.23 6.76
N ILE A 140 11.56 5.72 6.78
CA ILE A 140 10.36 6.56 6.87
C ILE A 140 10.23 7.20 8.26
N ARG A 141 9.76 8.45 8.29
CA ARG A 141 9.50 9.21 9.52
C ARG A 141 8.34 10.17 9.33
N VAL A 142 7.76 10.65 10.42
CA VAL A 142 6.77 11.74 10.40
C VAL A 142 7.46 13.03 9.99
N LEU A 143 6.94 13.69 8.97
CA LEU A 143 7.42 14.99 8.46
C LEU A 143 6.53 16.13 8.97
N SER A 144 5.21 15.89 9.08
CA SER A 144 4.23 16.89 9.50
C SER A 144 3.06 16.22 10.19
N ARG A 145 2.43 16.90 11.15
CA ARG A 145 1.28 16.43 11.91
C ARG A 145 0.07 17.33 11.71
N ASN A 146 -1.11 16.80 12.01
CA ASN A 146 -2.41 17.48 11.86
C ASN A 146 -2.68 17.89 10.41
N ILE A 147 -2.28 17.05 9.48
CA ILE A 147 -2.48 17.20 8.04
C ILE A 147 -3.33 16.04 7.52
N MET A 148 -4.32 16.33 6.71
CA MET A 148 -5.06 15.33 5.97
C MET A 148 -5.23 15.75 4.51
N ARG A 149 -5.35 14.77 3.61
CA ARG A 149 -5.82 15.00 2.26
C ARG A 149 -7.35 15.16 2.29
N VAL A 150 -7.86 16.19 1.63
CA VAL A 150 -9.31 16.36 1.46
C VAL A 150 -9.78 15.42 0.37
N TYR A 151 -10.49 14.37 0.73
CA TYR A 151 -11.03 13.38 -0.19
C TYR A 151 -12.09 14.03 -1.10
N GLY A 152 -12.07 13.68 -2.39
CA GLY A 152 -12.95 14.25 -3.38
C GLY A 152 -12.45 15.55 -4.02
N GLN A 153 -11.39 16.15 -3.52
CA GLN A 153 -10.68 17.27 -4.14
C GLN A 153 -9.38 16.77 -4.78
N ASP A 154 -9.50 16.06 -5.88
CA ASP A 154 -8.36 15.41 -6.51
C ASP A 154 -7.58 16.31 -7.48
N ARG A 155 -8.06 17.53 -7.70
CA ARG A 155 -7.41 18.51 -8.56
C ARG A 155 -7.39 19.88 -7.91
N ILE A 156 -6.22 20.51 -7.91
CA ILE A 156 -6.09 21.93 -7.63
C ILE A 156 -6.65 22.67 -8.85
N THR A 157 -7.73 23.39 -8.68
CA THR A 157 -8.38 24.18 -9.74
C THR A 157 -7.92 25.63 -9.75
N ASP A 158 -7.50 26.14 -8.61
CA ASP A 158 -6.88 27.47 -8.47
C ASP A 158 -5.66 27.38 -7.54
N TYR A 159 -4.46 27.62 -8.09
CA TYR A 159 -3.21 27.59 -7.33
C TYR A 159 -3.03 28.81 -6.41
N ASN A 160 -3.90 29.84 -6.50
CA ASN A 160 -3.86 31.00 -5.61
C ASN A 160 -4.57 30.74 -4.28
N GLU A 161 -5.28 29.63 -4.14
CA GLU A 161 -5.96 29.25 -2.90
C GLU A 161 -5.08 28.43 -1.94
N TYR A 162 -3.83 28.05 -2.37
CA TYR A 162 -2.97 27.14 -1.60
C TYR A 162 -1.55 27.66 -1.42
#